data_40a1b1176d64614e63485361264ee373
#
_entry.id   40a1b1176d64614e63485361264ee373
#
_cell.length_a   1.000
_cell.length_b   1.000
_cell.length_c   1.000
_cell.angle_alpha   90.00
_cell.angle_beta   90.00
_cell.angle_gamma   90.00
#
_symmetry.space_group_name_H-M   'P 1'
#
loop_
_entity.id
_entity.type
_entity.pdbx_description
1 polymer ?
#
loop_
_entity_poly.entity_id
_entity_poly.type
_entity_poly.pdbx_seq_one_letter_code
_entity_poly.pdbx_strand_id
1 'polypeptide(L)'
;SIYPNALSVSAWGGEDDETPRYGIVKIGIKAASGSTLTETTKQDIVNKLKPYNVASVSPQIVDPETTSVLLTSTVKYNTSTTTKSSDTLKSEIITAITNYNTNTLQKFDSIYRHSKLTGLIDSVDTSILSNITNVKIRKSFTPSLASSQKYNIYFRNAVFNPHTGHNMAAGGILSSTGFKVTGSDLEQFLDDDGSGNVRRYYLASGIRTYSNETQGTINYSNGEITLNSLNVASISNIRGATSTVVELTVTPDSNDIVPVRDQIVELDVANSGITVTADTFVGGSADAGVGYTTTSSY
;
A
#
# COMPACT_ATOMS: atom_id res chain seq x y z
N SER A 1 -21.47 -21.41 14.50
CA SER A 1 -20.41 -20.79 13.70
C SER A 1 -19.22 -21.75 13.60
N ILE A 2 -18.67 -21.98 12.39
CA ILE A 2 -17.53 -22.87 12.17
C ILE A 2 -16.23 -22.21 12.65
N TYR A 3 -16.10 -20.91 12.42
CA TYR A 3 -15.00 -20.08 12.92
C TYR A 3 -15.53 -18.72 13.38
N PRO A 4 -15.77 -18.52 14.69
CA PRO A 4 -16.40 -17.31 15.21
C PRO A 4 -15.51 -16.06 15.14
N ASN A 5 -14.19 -16.23 15.01
CA ASN A 5 -13.25 -15.12 14.97
C ASN A 5 -12.97 -14.61 13.53
N ALA A 6 -13.85 -14.94 12.57
CA ALA A 6 -13.77 -14.38 11.23
C ALA A 6 -14.34 -12.95 11.21
N LEU A 7 -13.52 -12.00 10.72
CA LEU A 7 -13.97 -10.63 10.46
C LEU A 7 -14.70 -10.55 9.11
N SER A 8 -14.18 -11.25 8.11
CA SER A 8 -14.75 -11.32 6.77
C SER A 8 -14.40 -12.65 6.11
N VAL A 9 -15.29 -13.14 5.28
CA VAL A 9 -15.14 -14.40 4.54
C VAL A 9 -15.57 -14.18 3.10
N SER A 10 -14.80 -14.70 2.15
CA SER A 10 -15.14 -14.77 0.73
C SER A 10 -14.89 -16.19 0.22
N ALA A 11 -15.68 -16.63 -0.74
CA ALA A 11 -15.52 -17.95 -1.34
C ALA A 11 -15.64 -17.87 -2.86
N TRP A 12 -14.78 -18.62 -3.57
CA TRP A 12 -14.78 -18.68 -5.03
C TRP A 12 -14.34 -20.07 -5.51
N GLY A 13 -14.63 -20.38 -6.77
CA GLY A 13 -14.21 -21.65 -7.38
C GLY A 13 -12.74 -21.65 -7.78
N GLY A 14 -12.11 -22.81 -7.74
CA GLY A 14 -10.75 -22.97 -8.21
C GLY A 14 -10.60 -22.85 -9.74
N GLU A 15 -11.70 -22.81 -10.48
CA GLU A 15 -11.74 -22.50 -11.91
C GLU A 15 -11.31 -21.07 -12.24
N ASP A 16 -11.40 -20.16 -11.28
CA ASP A 16 -10.98 -18.76 -11.39
C ASP A 16 -9.47 -18.54 -11.12
N ASP A 17 -8.72 -19.61 -10.81
CA ASP A 17 -7.27 -19.53 -10.61
C ASP A 17 -6.53 -19.31 -11.94
N GLU A 18 -5.31 -18.76 -11.89
CA GLU A 18 -4.40 -18.68 -13.04
C GLU A 18 -4.24 -20.03 -13.76
N THR A 19 -4.19 -21.13 -12.98
CA THR A 19 -4.30 -22.50 -13.48
C THR A 19 -5.60 -23.09 -12.95
N PRO A 20 -6.67 -23.19 -13.76
CA PRO A 20 -7.97 -23.63 -13.30
C PRO A 20 -7.94 -25.03 -12.66
N ARG A 21 -8.53 -25.14 -11.47
CA ARG A 21 -8.65 -26.38 -10.72
C ARG A 21 -10.12 -26.65 -10.39
N TYR A 22 -10.72 -27.59 -11.08
CA TYR A 22 -12.12 -27.96 -10.90
C TYR A 22 -12.34 -28.81 -9.64
N GLY A 23 -13.49 -28.69 -9.02
CA GLY A 23 -13.84 -29.40 -7.80
C GLY A 23 -13.21 -28.83 -6.51
N ILE A 24 -12.56 -27.68 -6.60
CA ILE A 24 -12.02 -26.96 -5.44
C ILE A 24 -12.82 -25.67 -5.22
N VAL A 25 -13.21 -25.45 -3.98
CA VAL A 25 -13.74 -24.14 -3.51
C VAL A 25 -12.73 -23.53 -2.55
N LYS A 26 -12.20 -22.38 -2.92
CA LYS A 26 -11.33 -21.60 -2.08
C LYS A 26 -12.16 -20.72 -1.16
N ILE A 27 -11.78 -20.67 0.11
CA ILE A 27 -12.43 -19.86 1.12
C ILE A 27 -11.36 -18.98 1.76
N GLY A 28 -11.40 -17.69 1.43
CA GLY A 28 -10.57 -16.68 2.07
C GLY A 28 -11.19 -16.25 3.40
N ILE A 29 -10.39 -16.25 4.46
CA ILE A 29 -10.86 -15.83 5.79
C ILE A 29 -9.92 -14.75 6.33
N LYS A 30 -10.47 -13.55 6.57
CA LYS A 30 -9.80 -12.51 7.36
C LYS A 30 -10.13 -12.75 8.83
N ALA A 31 -9.12 -13.05 9.63
CA ALA A 31 -9.28 -13.17 11.08
C ALA A 31 -9.45 -11.77 11.72
N ALA A 32 -10.18 -11.71 12.82
CA ALA A 32 -10.36 -10.49 13.62
C ALA A 32 -9.02 -10.00 14.25
N SER A 33 -8.07 -10.91 14.43
CA SER A 33 -6.71 -10.61 14.89
C SER A 33 -5.69 -11.39 14.09
N GLY A 34 -4.53 -10.78 13.81
CA GLY A 34 -3.49 -11.37 12.99
C GLY A 34 -3.72 -11.21 11.48
N SER A 35 -2.69 -11.49 10.69
CA SER A 35 -2.72 -11.39 9.23
C SER A 35 -3.13 -12.70 8.55
N THR A 36 -2.76 -13.84 9.13
CA THR A 36 -2.95 -15.18 8.54
C THR A 36 -3.44 -16.17 9.59
N LEU A 37 -4.11 -17.22 9.14
CA LEU A 37 -4.49 -18.35 9.98
C LEU A 37 -3.36 -19.38 10.03
N THR A 38 -3.20 -20.05 11.19
CA THR A 38 -2.28 -21.18 11.28
C THR A 38 -2.78 -22.37 10.47
N GLU A 39 -1.88 -23.21 9.96
CA GLU A 39 -2.27 -24.38 9.17
C GLU A 39 -3.16 -25.33 9.97
N THR A 40 -2.94 -25.48 11.28
CA THR A 40 -3.81 -26.25 12.17
C THR A 40 -5.24 -25.70 12.17
N THR A 41 -5.39 -24.38 12.31
CA THR A 41 -6.71 -23.73 12.28
C THR A 41 -7.41 -23.91 10.93
N LYS A 42 -6.66 -23.78 9.82
CA LYS A 42 -7.20 -24.03 8.46
C LYS A 42 -7.71 -25.47 8.33
N GLN A 43 -6.91 -26.44 8.80
CA GLN A 43 -7.29 -27.85 8.74
C GLN A 43 -8.53 -28.17 9.61
N ASP A 44 -8.63 -27.56 10.80
CA ASP A 44 -9.79 -27.70 11.67
C ASP A 44 -11.06 -27.15 11.02
N ILE A 45 -10.96 -26.00 10.31
CA ILE A 45 -12.09 -25.41 9.57
C ILE A 45 -12.49 -26.36 8.44
N VAL A 46 -11.55 -26.88 7.66
CA VAL A 46 -11.82 -27.86 6.58
C VAL A 46 -12.52 -29.10 7.13
N ASN A 47 -12.06 -29.64 8.26
CA ASN A 47 -12.66 -30.81 8.90
C ASN A 47 -14.10 -30.54 9.36
N LYS A 48 -14.39 -29.36 9.88
CA LYS A 48 -15.75 -28.92 10.28
C LYS A 48 -16.67 -28.68 9.07
N LEU A 49 -16.10 -28.36 7.90
CA LEU A 49 -16.85 -28.18 6.66
C LEU A 49 -17.21 -29.51 5.97
N LYS A 50 -16.42 -30.58 6.16
CA LYS A 50 -16.63 -31.88 5.51
C LYS A 50 -18.07 -32.41 5.55
N PRO A 51 -18.82 -32.35 6.66
CA PRO A 51 -20.20 -32.85 6.70
C PRO A 51 -21.17 -32.08 5.80
N TYR A 52 -20.80 -30.87 5.37
CA TYR A 52 -21.63 -30.00 4.53
C TYR A 52 -21.22 -30.00 3.06
N ASN A 53 -20.13 -30.72 2.72
CA ASN A 53 -19.63 -30.76 1.36
C ASN A 53 -20.46 -31.67 0.46
N VAL A 54 -20.65 -31.22 -0.79
CA VAL A 54 -21.14 -32.08 -1.86
C VAL A 54 -20.01 -33.02 -2.28
N ALA A 55 -20.37 -34.26 -2.62
CA ALA A 55 -19.44 -35.30 -3.06
C ALA A 55 -18.67 -34.88 -4.30
N SER A 56 -17.61 -34.43 -4.43
CA SER A 56 -16.75 -33.92 -5.51
C SER A 56 -16.24 -32.49 -5.29
N VAL A 57 -16.64 -31.81 -4.22
CA VAL A 57 -16.16 -30.46 -3.90
C VAL A 57 -15.27 -30.51 -2.68
N SER A 58 -14.03 -29.99 -2.82
CA SER A 58 -13.06 -29.92 -1.73
C SER A 58 -12.83 -28.47 -1.32
N PRO A 59 -13.16 -28.07 -0.07
CA PRO A 59 -12.86 -26.74 0.42
C PRO A 59 -11.37 -26.60 0.74
N GLN A 60 -10.79 -25.48 0.33
CA GLN A 60 -9.43 -25.08 0.64
C GLN A 60 -9.46 -23.71 1.33
N ILE A 61 -8.94 -23.63 2.55
CA ILE A 61 -8.80 -22.35 3.25
C ILE A 61 -7.53 -21.68 2.76
N VAL A 62 -7.66 -20.43 2.32
CA VAL A 62 -6.56 -19.59 1.83
C VAL A 62 -6.46 -18.31 2.64
N ASP A 63 -5.25 -17.80 2.81
CA ASP A 63 -5.06 -16.50 3.42
C ASP A 63 -5.39 -15.40 2.39
N PRO A 64 -6.05 -14.31 2.80
CA PRO A 64 -6.31 -13.19 1.90
C PRO A 64 -5.02 -12.49 1.52
N GLU A 65 -4.93 -12.07 0.27
CA GLU A 65 -3.86 -11.20 -0.18
C GLU A 65 -4.14 -9.76 0.28
N THR A 66 -3.22 -9.16 1.03
CA THR A 66 -3.40 -7.81 1.57
C THR A 66 -2.65 -6.78 0.72
N THR A 67 -3.35 -5.71 0.33
CA THR A 67 -2.75 -4.50 -0.24
C THR A 67 -2.82 -3.39 0.79
N SER A 68 -1.66 -2.96 1.26
CA SER A 68 -1.55 -1.87 2.25
C SER A 68 -1.55 -0.52 1.55
N VAL A 69 -2.44 0.37 1.96
CA VAL A 69 -2.52 1.75 1.51
C VAL A 69 -1.78 2.65 2.49
N LEU A 70 -0.84 3.40 1.98
CA LEU A 70 -0.04 4.39 2.71
C LEU A 70 -0.54 5.78 2.36
N LEU A 71 -0.76 6.59 3.38
CA LEU A 71 -1.21 7.97 3.24
C LEU A 71 -0.09 8.94 3.56
N THR A 72 0.00 10.02 2.79
CA THR A 72 0.75 11.21 3.18
C THR A 72 -0.23 12.37 3.15
N SER A 73 -0.64 12.82 4.34
CA SER A 73 -1.69 13.84 4.50
C SER A 73 -1.13 15.08 5.19
N THR A 74 -1.38 16.25 4.58
CA THR A 74 -1.13 17.56 5.16
C THR A 74 -2.48 18.23 5.40
N VAL A 75 -2.78 18.46 6.67
CA VAL A 75 -4.05 19.04 7.13
C VAL A 75 -3.80 20.45 7.64
N LYS A 76 -4.63 21.39 7.19
CA LYS A 76 -4.62 22.78 7.62
C LYS A 76 -5.82 23.05 8.52
N TYR A 77 -5.59 23.73 9.64
CA TYR A 77 -6.65 24.09 10.58
C TYR A 77 -6.59 25.56 11.01
N ASN A 78 -7.73 26.10 11.39
CA ASN A 78 -7.87 27.48 11.88
C ASN A 78 -7.73 27.52 13.40
N THR A 79 -6.70 28.19 13.89
CA THR A 79 -6.42 28.35 15.32
C THR A 79 -7.43 29.23 16.04
N SER A 80 -8.19 30.05 15.31
CA SER A 80 -9.19 30.98 15.93
C SER A 80 -10.51 30.26 16.23
N THR A 81 -10.76 29.08 15.66
CA THR A 81 -12.03 28.35 15.82
C THR A 81 -11.91 27.14 16.73
N THR A 82 -10.71 26.82 17.23
CA THR A 82 -10.49 25.71 18.14
C THR A 82 -9.46 26.06 19.22
N THR A 83 -9.61 25.44 20.37
CA THR A 83 -8.61 25.47 21.46
C THR A 83 -7.69 24.22 21.41
N LYS A 84 -7.96 23.28 20.48
CA LYS A 84 -7.17 22.06 20.34
C LYS A 84 -5.81 22.35 19.73
N SER A 85 -4.80 21.63 20.19
CA SER A 85 -3.46 21.67 19.60
C SER A 85 -3.41 20.85 18.29
N SER A 86 -2.40 21.12 17.46
CA SER A 86 -2.13 20.30 16.26
C SER A 86 -1.96 18.81 16.59
N ASP A 87 -1.34 18.47 17.71
CA ASP A 87 -1.13 17.08 18.12
C ASP A 87 -2.44 16.41 18.56
N THR A 88 -3.35 17.16 19.20
CA THR A 88 -4.68 16.67 19.56
C THR A 88 -5.48 16.35 18.29
N LEU A 89 -5.55 17.30 17.36
CA LEU A 89 -6.23 17.11 16.07
C LEU A 89 -5.63 15.95 15.28
N LYS A 90 -4.30 15.84 15.25
CA LYS A 90 -3.61 14.71 14.63
C LYS A 90 -4.03 13.37 15.24
N SER A 91 -4.11 13.28 16.56
CA SER A 91 -4.52 12.06 17.27
C SER A 91 -5.97 11.68 16.96
N GLU A 92 -6.87 12.67 16.88
CA GLU A 92 -8.27 12.48 16.52
C GLU A 92 -8.39 11.99 15.05
N ILE A 93 -7.63 12.56 14.12
CA ILE A 93 -7.57 12.14 12.72
C ILE A 93 -7.07 10.69 12.62
N ILE A 94 -5.98 10.35 13.31
CA ILE A 94 -5.45 8.98 13.35
C ILE A 94 -6.51 8.00 13.86
N THR A 95 -7.23 8.37 14.91
CA THR A 95 -8.32 7.56 15.47
C THR A 95 -9.45 7.36 14.46
N ALA A 96 -9.88 8.43 13.79
CA ALA A 96 -10.92 8.36 12.76
C ALA A 96 -10.52 7.45 11.59
N ILE A 97 -9.29 7.59 11.09
CA ILE A 97 -8.73 6.75 10.01
C ILE A 97 -8.64 5.29 10.46
N THR A 98 -8.19 5.02 11.68
CA THR A 98 -8.12 3.67 12.25
C THR A 98 -9.48 3.02 12.33
N ASN A 99 -10.48 3.75 12.81
CA ASN A 99 -11.86 3.27 12.86
C ASN A 99 -12.43 2.99 11.46
N TYR A 100 -12.16 3.86 10.49
CA TYR A 100 -12.56 3.64 9.10
C TYR A 100 -11.90 2.38 8.52
N ASN A 101 -10.60 2.19 8.76
CA ASN A 101 -9.88 1.00 8.35
C ASN A 101 -10.54 -0.28 8.90
N THR A 102 -10.74 -0.34 10.22
CA THR A 102 -11.26 -1.53 10.90
C THR A 102 -12.72 -1.82 10.53
N ASN A 103 -13.56 -0.78 10.48
CA ASN A 103 -15.00 -0.96 10.30
C ASN A 103 -15.41 -1.11 8.82
N THR A 104 -14.63 -0.53 7.90
CA THR A 104 -15.00 -0.44 6.48
C THR A 104 -14.08 -1.23 5.56
N LEU A 105 -12.75 -1.07 5.69
CA LEU A 105 -11.82 -1.57 4.68
C LEU A 105 -11.33 -3.01 4.89
N GLN A 106 -11.08 -3.43 6.11
CA GLN A 106 -10.53 -4.77 6.40
C GLN A 106 -11.52 -5.91 6.14
N LYS A 107 -12.22 -5.86 5.01
CA LYS A 107 -13.20 -6.85 4.55
C LYS A 107 -13.02 -7.12 3.08
N PHE A 108 -13.40 -8.32 2.63
CA PHE A 108 -13.48 -8.63 1.21
C PHE A 108 -14.48 -7.69 0.52
N ASP A 109 -14.22 -7.37 -0.74
CA ASP A 109 -15.02 -6.48 -1.59
C ASP A 109 -15.11 -5.02 -1.12
N SER A 110 -14.36 -4.64 -0.09
CA SER A 110 -14.32 -3.25 0.38
C SER A 110 -13.40 -2.40 -0.46
N ILE A 111 -13.95 -1.39 -1.09
CA ILE A 111 -13.22 -0.47 -1.97
C ILE A 111 -12.71 0.71 -1.15
N TYR A 112 -11.41 1.01 -1.25
CA TYR A 112 -10.88 2.25 -0.75
C TYR A 112 -11.28 3.39 -1.70
N ARG A 113 -12.03 4.36 -1.19
CA ARG A 113 -12.43 5.57 -1.90
C ARG A 113 -11.74 6.79 -1.30
N HIS A 114 -10.90 7.42 -2.09
CA HIS A 114 -10.10 8.56 -1.65
C HIS A 114 -10.96 9.73 -1.14
N SER A 115 -12.02 10.08 -1.86
CA SER A 115 -12.93 11.16 -1.47
C SER A 115 -13.67 10.88 -0.15
N LYS A 116 -13.93 9.60 0.17
CA LYS A 116 -14.53 9.23 1.46
C LYS A 116 -13.57 9.44 2.61
N LEU A 117 -12.30 9.09 2.41
CA LEU A 117 -11.28 9.29 3.43
C LEU A 117 -10.97 10.77 3.64
N THR A 118 -10.80 11.55 2.57
CA THR A 118 -10.54 12.99 2.70
C THR A 118 -11.69 13.71 3.37
N GLY A 119 -12.95 13.38 3.00
CA GLY A 119 -14.14 13.91 3.68
C GLY A 119 -14.23 13.47 5.15
N LEU A 120 -13.79 12.26 5.49
CA LEU A 120 -13.69 11.83 6.88
C LEU A 120 -12.68 12.69 7.67
N ILE A 121 -11.50 12.94 7.11
CA ILE A 121 -10.47 13.80 7.74
C ILE A 121 -11.02 15.21 7.97
N ASP A 122 -11.68 15.79 6.96
CA ASP A 122 -12.25 17.13 7.07
C ASP A 122 -13.36 17.21 8.12
N SER A 123 -14.09 16.13 8.36
CA SER A 123 -15.21 16.06 9.32
C SER A 123 -14.78 15.80 10.76
N VAL A 124 -13.48 15.55 11.05
CA VAL A 124 -13.00 15.26 12.40
C VAL A 124 -13.20 16.45 13.35
N ASP A 125 -12.96 17.65 12.85
CA ASP A 125 -13.14 18.88 13.63
C ASP A 125 -13.53 20.04 12.71
N THR A 126 -14.42 20.89 13.19
CA THR A 126 -14.91 22.06 12.42
C THR A 126 -13.82 23.10 12.14
N SER A 127 -12.71 23.05 12.85
CA SER A 127 -11.55 23.91 12.60
C SER A 127 -10.70 23.49 11.41
N ILE A 128 -10.85 22.25 10.91
CA ILE A 128 -10.11 21.75 9.74
C ILE A 128 -10.64 22.48 8.50
N LEU A 129 -9.73 23.12 7.78
CA LEU A 129 -10.03 23.93 6.61
C LEU A 129 -9.80 23.18 5.31
N SER A 130 -8.76 22.35 5.28
CA SER A 130 -8.40 21.57 4.10
C SER A 130 -7.47 20.42 4.44
N ASN A 131 -7.49 19.38 3.60
CA ASN A 131 -6.45 18.38 3.60
C ASN A 131 -5.95 18.10 2.16
N ILE A 132 -4.65 17.83 2.04
CA ILE A 132 -4.03 17.32 0.83
C ILE A 132 -3.48 15.95 1.19
N THR A 133 -4.09 14.91 0.61
CA THR A 133 -3.75 13.53 0.92
C THR A 133 -3.28 12.81 -0.35
N ASN A 134 -2.06 12.30 -0.32
CA ASN A 134 -1.49 11.47 -1.37
C ASN A 134 -1.55 10.00 -0.94
N VAL A 135 -1.74 9.13 -1.92
CA VAL A 135 -1.91 7.69 -1.74
C VAL A 135 -0.76 6.96 -2.40
N LYS A 136 -0.20 5.98 -1.69
CA LYS A 136 0.67 4.95 -2.25
C LYS A 136 0.15 3.58 -1.83
N ILE A 137 0.43 2.56 -2.62
CA ILE A 137 0.10 1.18 -2.28
C ILE A 137 1.37 0.37 -2.09
N ARG A 138 1.34 -0.53 -1.12
CA ARG A 138 2.48 -1.36 -0.75
C ARG A 138 2.11 -2.84 -0.74
N LYS A 139 3.02 -3.65 -1.27
CA LYS A 139 3.04 -5.10 -1.10
C LYS A 139 4.40 -5.57 -0.65
N SER A 140 4.44 -6.71 -0.01
CA SER A 140 5.68 -7.34 0.43
C SER A 140 5.79 -8.75 -0.14
N PHE A 141 7.01 -9.20 -0.36
CA PHE A 141 7.29 -10.59 -0.69
C PHE A 141 8.45 -11.12 0.17
N THR A 142 8.44 -12.41 0.44
CA THR A 142 9.51 -13.09 1.20
C THR A 142 10.49 -13.70 0.21
N PRO A 143 11.70 -13.16 0.06
CA PRO A 143 12.69 -13.75 -0.84
C PRO A 143 13.28 -15.05 -0.26
N SER A 144 13.58 -16.01 -1.14
CA SER A 144 14.41 -17.16 -0.81
C SER A 144 15.86 -16.69 -0.72
N LEU A 145 16.44 -16.75 0.48
CA LEU A 145 17.80 -16.27 0.71
C LEU A 145 18.83 -17.18 0.02
N ALA A 146 19.91 -16.56 -0.49
CA ALA A 146 21.02 -17.21 -1.17
C ALA A 146 20.61 -18.10 -2.37
N SER A 147 19.46 -17.82 -2.96
CA SER A 147 18.93 -18.55 -4.12
C SER A 147 18.42 -17.56 -5.17
N SER A 148 18.85 -17.77 -6.41
CA SER A 148 18.38 -16.94 -7.54
C SER A 148 16.97 -17.38 -7.94
N GLN A 149 16.00 -16.48 -7.77
CA GLN A 149 14.59 -16.76 -8.03
C GLN A 149 13.95 -15.68 -8.90
N LYS A 150 12.86 -16.08 -9.57
CA LYS A 150 11.93 -15.15 -10.20
C LYS A 150 10.79 -14.85 -9.23
N TYR A 151 10.43 -13.58 -9.08
CA TYR A 151 9.30 -13.16 -8.25
C TYR A 151 8.32 -12.40 -9.11
N ASN A 152 7.04 -12.77 -9.02
CA ASN A 152 5.93 -12.02 -9.61
C ASN A 152 5.11 -11.41 -8.47
N ILE A 153 4.98 -10.10 -8.47
CA ILE A 153 4.25 -9.33 -7.47
C ILE A 153 3.10 -8.60 -8.19
N TYR A 154 1.87 -8.84 -7.75
CA TYR A 154 0.67 -8.31 -8.39
C TYR A 154 0.00 -7.28 -7.49
N PHE A 155 0.07 -6.00 -7.85
CA PHE A 155 -0.72 -4.96 -7.18
C PHE A 155 -2.19 -5.04 -7.59
N ARG A 156 -2.48 -5.59 -8.78
CA ARG A 156 -3.82 -5.80 -9.35
C ARG A 156 -4.65 -4.50 -9.45
N ASN A 157 -3.98 -3.38 -9.43
CA ASN A 157 -4.50 -2.05 -9.71
C ASN A 157 -3.52 -1.38 -10.65
N ALA A 158 -4.03 -0.61 -11.60
CA ALA A 158 -3.16 0.19 -12.46
C ALA A 158 -2.28 1.11 -11.62
N VAL A 159 -1.04 1.25 -12.00
CA VAL A 159 -0.08 2.14 -11.34
C VAL A 159 0.29 3.27 -12.29
N PHE A 160 0.60 4.42 -11.72
CA PHE A 160 0.90 5.62 -12.48
C PHE A 160 2.06 5.37 -13.44
N ASN A 161 1.91 5.77 -14.71
CA ASN A 161 2.98 5.66 -15.70
C ASN A 161 3.72 7.00 -15.81
N PRO A 162 4.97 7.08 -15.32
CA PRO A 162 5.73 8.34 -15.30
C PRO A 162 6.35 8.65 -16.64
N HIS A 163 5.80 8.48 -17.74
CA HIS A 163 6.31 8.79 -19.08
C HIS A 163 7.85 8.81 -19.22
N THR A 164 8.36 8.24 -20.29
CA THR A 164 9.79 8.26 -20.64
C THR A 164 10.33 9.70 -20.60
N GLY A 165 11.40 9.92 -19.88
CA GLY A 165 12.06 11.23 -19.75
C GLY A 165 11.70 12.02 -18.48
N HIS A 166 10.70 11.61 -17.72
CA HIS A 166 10.40 12.20 -16.43
C HIS A 166 11.09 11.42 -15.30
N ASN A 167 11.92 12.09 -14.52
CA ASN A 167 12.55 11.56 -13.30
C ASN A 167 13.43 10.30 -13.45
N MET A 168 13.98 10.03 -14.63
CA MET A 168 14.84 8.85 -14.84
C MET A 168 16.02 8.79 -13.86
N ALA A 169 16.62 9.94 -13.52
CA ALA A 169 17.72 10.02 -12.56
C ALA A 169 17.26 9.84 -11.10
N ALA A 170 16.01 10.18 -10.80
CA ALA A 170 15.42 10.07 -9.46
C ALA A 170 14.62 8.78 -9.23
N GLY A 171 14.50 7.92 -10.24
CA GLY A 171 13.61 6.78 -10.28
C GLY A 171 12.19 7.16 -10.69
N GLY A 172 11.35 6.15 -10.97
CA GLY A 172 9.96 6.31 -11.32
C GLY A 172 9.04 6.33 -10.09
N ILE A 173 8.01 5.47 -10.13
CA ILE A 173 7.00 5.38 -9.07
C ILE A 173 7.27 4.27 -8.06
N LEU A 174 8.11 3.29 -8.43
CA LEU A 174 8.46 2.15 -7.61
C LEU A 174 9.58 2.50 -6.63
N SER A 175 9.43 2.08 -5.41
CA SER A 175 10.48 2.07 -4.40
C SER A 175 10.44 0.78 -3.61
N SER A 176 11.59 0.30 -3.15
CA SER A 176 11.68 -0.86 -2.25
C SER A 176 12.36 -0.51 -0.94
N THR A 177 12.17 -1.38 0.06
CA THR A 177 13.07 -1.46 1.21
C THR A 177 14.42 -2.05 0.80
N GLY A 178 15.44 -1.83 1.62
CA GLY A 178 16.80 -2.28 1.37
C GLY A 178 16.98 -3.80 1.53
N PHE A 179 17.88 -4.35 0.74
CA PHE A 179 18.34 -5.74 0.84
C PHE A 179 19.76 -5.85 0.30
N LYS A 180 20.46 -6.94 0.63
CA LYS A 180 21.76 -7.27 0.02
C LYS A 180 21.61 -8.43 -0.93
N VAL A 181 22.41 -8.43 -2.00
CA VAL A 181 22.46 -9.53 -2.96
C VAL A 181 23.73 -10.36 -2.75
N THR A 182 23.68 -11.64 -3.12
CA THR A 182 24.84 -12.52 -3.03
C THR A 182 26.01 -11.94 -3.84
N GLY A 183 27.16 -11.85 -3.21
CA GLY A 183 28.38 -11.29 -3.81
C GLY A 183 28.55 -9.77 -3.65
N SER A 184 27.65 -9.09 -2.90
CA SER A 184 27.77 -7.66 -2.62
C SER A 184 27.35 -7.34 -1.18
N ASP A 185 28.20 -6.60 -0.46
CA ASP A 185 27.87 -6.08 0.88
C ASP A 185 27.11 -4.77 0.84
N LEU A 186 26.90 -4.19 -0.33
CA LEU A 186 26.18 -2.93 -0.51
C LEU A 186 24.69 -3.16 -0.36
N GLU A 187 24.02 -2.27 0.36
CA GLU A 187 22.56 -2.24 0.44
C GLU A 187 22.00 -1.81 -0.90
N GLN A 188 21.10 -2.62 -1.44
CA GLN A 188 20.46 -2.45 -2.75
C GLN A 188 18.99 -2.10 -2.58
N PHE A 189 18.48 -1.38 -3.56
CA PHE A 189 17.08 -0.96 -3.67
C PHE A 189 16.58 -1.19 -5.08
N LEU A 190 15.26 -1.21 -5.23
CA LEU A 190 14.59 -1.29 -6.54
C LEU A 190 13.88 0.02 -6.85
N ASP A 191 13.96 0.44 -8.11
CA ASP A 191 13.12 1.49 -8.70
C ASP A 191 12.71 1.10 -10.12
N ASP A 192 11.91 1.91 -10.79
CA ASP A 192 11.59 1.77 -12.20
C ASP A 192 12.17 2.92 -13.02
N ASP A 193 12.29 2.71 -14.33
CA ASP A 193 12.83 3.69 -15.28
C ASP A 193 11.77 4.56 -15.98
N GLY A 194 10.48 4.35 -15.65
CA GLY A 194 9.36 4.98 -16.35
C GLY A 194 9.05 4.40 -17.73
N SER A 195 9.80 3.39 -18.18
CA SER A 195 9.66 2.76 -19.51
C SER A 195 9.31 1.28 -19.43
N GLY A 196 9.04 0.76 -18.23
CA GLY A 196 8.65 -0.63 -18.02
C GLY A 196 9.75 -1.53 -17.47
N ASN A 197 10.96 -1.02 -17.23
CA ASN A 197 12.02 -1.80 -16.62
C ASN A 197 12.10 -1.51 -15.10
N VAL A 198 12.35 -2.56 -14.32
CA VAL A 198 12.73 -2.46 -12.91
C VAL A 198 14.25 -2.53 -12.81
N ARG A 199 14.83 -1.54 -12.15
CA ARG A 199 16.28 -1.40 -11.97
C ARG A 199 16.64 -1.68 -10.51
N ARG A 200 17.90 -2.09 -10.30
CA ARG A 200 18.48 -2.25 -8.98
C ARG A 200 19.65 -1.28 -8.81
N TYR A 201 19.66 -0.56 -7.70
CA TYR A 201 20.68 0.44 -7.39
C TYR A 201 21.13 0.38 -5.94
N TYR A 202 22.23 1.01 -5.64
CA TYR A 202 22.72 1.33 -4.29
C TYR A 202 23.02 2.82 -4.20
N LEU A 203 23.22 3.32 -3.00
CA LEU A 203 23.57 4.72 -2.76
C LEU A 203 25.08 4.87 -2.55
N ALA A 204 25.76 5.48 -3.49
CA ALA A 204 27.15 5.89 -3.37
C ALA A 204 27.19 7.37 -2.96
N SER A 205 27.57 7.67 -1.72
CA SER A 205 27.55 9.05 -1.18
C SER A 205 26.21 9.78 -1.38
N GLY A 206 25.10 9.05 -1.24
CA GLY A 206 23.75 9.57 -1.41
C GLY A 206 23.26 9.63 -2.86
N ILE A 207 24.09 9.26 -3.84
CA ILE A 207 23.73 9.25 -5.27
C ILE A 207 23.38 7.83 -5.69
N ARG A 208 22.27 7.67 -6.45
CA ARG A 208 21.88 6.37 -7.01
C ARG A 208 22.89 5.89 -8.02
N THR A 209 23.44 4.70 -7.80
CA THR A 209 24.32 4.01 -8.72
C THR A 209 23.69 2.68 -9.09
N TYR A 210 23.36 2.50 -10.37
CA TYR A 210 22.67 1.31 -10.83
C TYR A 210 23.63 0.13 -10.95
N SER A 211 23.30 -0.95 -10.26
CA SER A 211 24.03 -2.23 -10.34
C SER A 211 23.42 -3.18 -11.36
N ASN A 212 22.14 -2.97 -11.71
CA ASN A 212 21.43 -3.70 -12.77
C ASN A 212 20.26 -2.83 -13.27
N GLU A 213 20.26 -2.49 -14.54
CA GLU A 213 19.23 -1.65 -15.16
C GLU A 213 18.04 -2.43 -15.69
N THR A 214 18.12 -3.77 -15.71
CA THR A 214 17.11 -4.70 -16.21
C THR A 214 16.85 -5.84 -15.24
N GLN A 215 16.74 -5.53 -13.94
CA GLN A 215 16.47 -6.52 -12.90
C GLN A 215 15.11 -7.19 -13.10
N GLY A 216 14.18 -6.49 -13.74
CA GLY A 216 12.83 -6.98 -13.95
C GLY A 216 12.02 -6.06 -14.85
N THR A 217 10.71 -6.26 -14.83
CA THR A 217 9.74 -5.45 -15.59
C THR A 217 8.59 -5.01 -14.70
N ILE A 218 8.00 -3.88 -15.04
CA ILE A 218 6.76 -3.36 -14.45
C ILE A 218 5.74 -3.10 -15.54
N ASN A 219 4.53 -3.64 -15.36
CA ASN A 219 3.39 -3.35 -16.21
C ASN A 219 2.49 -2.33 -15.50
N TYR A 220 2.49 -1.10 -15.97
CA TYR A 220 1.76 0.00 -15.35
C TYR A 220 0.24 -0.17 -15.45
N SER A 221 -0.28 -0.86 -16.47
CA SER A 221 -1.73 -0.99 -16.69
C SER A 221 -2.41 -1.95 -15.71
N ASN A 222 -1.69 -2.91 -15.14
CA ASN A 222 -2.24 -3.89 -14.18
C ASN A 222 -1.47 -3.97 -12.85
N GLY A 223 -0.35 -3.23 -12.73
CA GLY A 223 0.48 -3.24 -11.52
C GLY A 223 1.24 -4.54 -11.30
N GLU A 224 1.57 -5.27 -12.35
CA GLU A 224 2.39 -6.46 -12.26
C GLU A 224 3.88 -6.10 -12.28
N ILE A 225 4.63 -6.61 -11.31
CA ILE A 225 6.08 -6.47 -11.21
C ILE A 225 6.70 -7.86 -11.27
N THR A 226 7.56 -8.08 -12.25
CA THR A 226 8.37 -9.29 -12.37
C THR A 226 9.82 -8.97 -12.07
N LEU A 227 10.41 -9.66 -11.09
CA LEU A 227 11.85 -9.59 -10.79
C LEU A 227 12.52 -10.88 -11.28
N ASN A 228 13.51 -10.75 -12.14
CA ASN A 228 14.19 -11.89 -12.76
C ASN A 228 15.51 -12.18 -12.02
N SER A 229 15.74 -13.47 -11.75
CA SER A 229 17.03 -13.97 -11.22
C SER A 229 17.57 -13.17 -10.02
N LEU A 230 16.67 -12.74 -9.14
CA LEU A 230 17.05 -11.99 -7.94
C LEU A 230 17.58 -12.96 -6.87
N ASN A 231 18.85 -12.79 -6.48
CA ASN A 231 19.51 -13.60 -5.46
C ASN A 231 19.77 -12.75 -4.22
N VAL A 232 18.83 -12.78 -3.27
CA VAL A 232 18.91 -12.01 -2.02
C VAL A 232 19.76 -12.76 -1.00
N ALA A 233 20.80 -12.12 -0.48
CA ALA A 233 21.64 -12.66 0.57
C ALA A 233 21.08 -12.35 1.97
N SER A 234 20.59 -11.13 2.17
CA SER A 234 19.97 -10.70 3.43
C SER A 234 19.02 -9.53 3.19
N ILE A 235 18.10 -9.33 4.13
CA ILE A 235 17.12 -8.25 4.10
C ILE A 235 17.53 -7.21 5.15
N SER A 236 17.46 -5.94 4.78
CA SER A 236 17.77 -4.84 5.69
C SER A 236 16.66 -4.68 6.74
N ASN A 237 17.00 -4.09 7.87
CA ASN A 237 16.02 -3.73 8.87
C ASN A 237 15.00 -2.73 8.29
N ILE A 238 13.73 -2.95 8.55
CA ILE A 238 12.66 -2.06 8.16
C ILE A 238 12.21 -1.28 9.39
N ARG A 239 12.30 0.05 9.32
CA ARG A 239 11.89 0.93 10.44
C ARG A 239 12.52 0.55 11.79
N GLY A 240 13.77 0.11 11.75
CA GLY A 240 14.55 -0.29 12.94
C GLY A 240 14.28 -1.71 13.45
N ALA A 241 13.37 -2.46 12.83
CA ALA A 241 13.08 -3.85 13.19
C ALA A 241 13.62 -4.82 12.11
N THR A 242 14.04 -6.01 12.56
CA THR A 242 14.45 -7.11 11.69
C THR A 242 13.25 -7.52 10.82
N SER A 243 13.50 -7.67 9.51
CA SER A 243 12.48 -8.06 8.54
C SER A 243 12.85 -9.35 7.83
N THR A 244 11.83 -10.11 7.46
CA THR A 244 11.92 -11.28 6.57
C THR A 244 11.35 -11.01 5.19
N VAL A 245 10.87 -9.79 4.93
CA VAL A 245 10.23 -9.41 3.67
C VAL A 245 10.90 -8.19 3.05
N VAL A 246 10.84 -8.10 1.74
CA VAL A 246 11.12 -6.87 0.99
C VAL A 246 9.78 -6.22 0.66
N GLU A 247 9.63 -4.96 1.04
CA GLU A 247 8.44 -4.17 0.73
C GLU A 247 8.63 -3.42 -0.58
N LEU A 248 7.63 -3.46 -1.45
CA LEU A 248 7.54 -2.68 -2.67
C LEU A 248 6.41 -1.67 -2.52
N THR A 249 6.68 -0.42 -2.79
CA THR A 249 5.71 0.67 -2.73
C THR A 249 5.64 1.35 -4.08
N VAL A 250 4.41 1.54 -4.59
CA VAL A 250 4.15 2.20 -5.87
C VAL A 250 3.08 3.28 -5.72
N THR A 251 3.06 4.23 -6.64
CA THR A 251 1.98 5.22 -6.77
C THR A 251 0.89 4.62 -7.66
N PRO A 252 -0.35 4.48 -7.21
CA PRO A 252 -1.44 4.02 -8.06
C PRO A 252 -1.80 5.06 -9.12
N ASP A 253 -2.37 4.62 -10.25
CA ASP A 253 -2.87 5.52 -11.29
C ASP A 253 -4.14 6.26 -10.85
N SER A 254 -5.00 5.56 -10.14
CA SER A 254 -6.16 6.13 -9.46
C SER A 254 -5.94 6.18 -7.96
N ASN A 255 -6.38 7.26 -7.30
CA ASN A 255 -6.38 7.32 -5.85
C ASN A 255 -7.41 6.36 -5.21
N ASP A 256 -8.37 5.83 -5.98
CA ASP A 256 -9.28 4.79 -5.53
C ASP A 256 -8.65 3.41 -5.75
N ILE A 257 -8.68 2.55 -4.73
CA ILE A 257 -8.11 1.20 -4.79
C ILE A 257 -9.24 0.18 -4.71
N VAL A 258 -9.34 -0.64 -5.77
CA VAL A 258 -10.37 -1.67 -5.90
C VAL A 258 -9.74 -3.03 -5.69
N PRO A 259 -10.11 -3.77 -4.64
CA PRO A 259 -9.60 -5.11 -4.45
C PRO A 259 -10.19 -6.07 -5.50
N VAL A 260 -9.43 -7.07 -5.86
CA VAL A 260 -9.98 -8.23 -6.53
C VAL A 260 -10.47 -9.25 -5.48
N ARG A 261 -11.16 -10.30 -5.94
CA ARG A 261 -11.92 -11.27 -5.12
C ARG A 261 -11.21 -11.85 -3.89
N ASP A 262 -9.90 -12.09 -3.99
CA ASP A 262 -9.05 -12.67 -2.94
C ASP A 262 -8.26 -11.63 -2.14
N GLN A 263 -8.43 -10.36 -2.46
CA GLN A 263 -7.71 -9.25 -1.83
C GLN A 263 -8.51 -8.55 -0.74
N ILE A 264 -7.77 -8.04 0.23
CA ILE A 264 -8.24 -7.08 1.22
C ILE A 264 -7.39 -5.82 1.11
N VAL A 265 -8.06 -4.68 1.11
CA VAL A 265 -7.39 -3.37 1.21
C VAL A 265 -7.39 -2.93 2.66
N GLU A 266 -6.24 -2.52 3.16
CA GLU A 266 -6.12 -1.96 4.50
C GLU A 266 -5.24 -0.70 4.51
N LEU A 267 -5.56 0.23 5.40
CA LEU A 267 -4.73 1.41 5.64
C LEU A 267 -3.62 1.05 6.62
N ASP A 268 -2.38 1.27 6.23
CA ASP A 268 -1.25 1.20 7.15
C ASP A 268 -1.08 2.54 7.86
N VAL A 269 -1.90 2.75 8.87
CA VAL A 269 -1.94 4.01 9.63
C VAL A 269 -0.62 4.27 10.37
N ALA A 270 0.03 3.20 10.84
CA ALA A 270 1.29 3.31 11.59
C ALA A 270 2.46 3.85 10.75
N ASN A 271 2.44 3.57 9.43
CA ASN A 271 3.47 4.01 8.49
C ASN A 271 2.99 5.14 7.57
N SER A 272 1.79 5.67 7.81
CA SER A 272 1.25 6.84 7.11
C SER A 272 1.78 8.14 7.74
N GLY A 273 2.14 9.10 6.91
CA GLY A 273 2.59 10.42 7.33
C GLY A 273 1.40 11.39 7.45
N ILE A 274 1.00 11.76 8.67
CA ILE A 274 -0.06 12.73 8.91
C ILE A 274 0.54 13.94 9.60
N THR A 275 0.45 15.11 8.94
CA THR A 275 0.93 16.39 9.45
C THR A 275 -0.23 17.36 9.58
N VAL A 276 -0.39 17.96 10.75
CA VAL A 276 -1.42 18.97 11.04
C VAL A 276 -0.73 20.27 11.36
N THR A 277 -1.05 21.32 10.62
CA THR A 277 -0.42 22.63 10.77
C THR A 277 -1.47 23.75 10.77
N ALA A 278 -1.22 24.80 11.55
CA ALA A 278 -2.05 25.98 11.51
C ALA A 278 -2.05 26.59 10.10
N ASP A 279 -3.22 27.04 9.66
CA ASP A 279 -3.31 27.86 8.47
C ASP A 279 -2.87 29.29 8.80
N THR A 280 -1.82 29.75 8.15
CA THR A 280 -1.27 31.09 8.32
C THR A 280 -1.87 32.12 7.36
N PHE A 281 -2.72 31.68 6.43
CA PHE A 281 -3.44 32.60 5.56
C PHE A 281 -4.59 33.24 6.33
N VAL A 282 -4.33 34.39 6.92
CA VAL A 282 -5.38 35.23 7.45
C VAL A 282 -6.08 35.89 6.28
N GLY A 283 -7.21 35.34 5.89
CA GLY A 283 -8.07 35.98 4.89
C GLY A 283 -8.48 37.36 5.44
N GLY A 284 -8.25 38.43 4.67
CA GLY A 284 -8.67 39.76 5.00
C GLY A 284 -7.58 40.65 5.61
N SER A 285 -6.30 40.37 5.44
CA SER A 285 -5.27 41.39 5.63
C SER A 285 -5.53 42.54 4.66
N ALA A 286 -5.58 43.74 5.19
CA ALA A 286 -5.72 44.98 4.39
C ALA A 286 -4.56 45.16 3.39
N ASP A 287 -3.50 44.37 3.54
CA ASP A 287 -2.34 44.31 2.65
C ASP A 287 -2.46 43.24 1.54
N ALA A 288 -3.61 42.60 1.39
CA ALA A 288 -3.91 41.85 0.18
C ALA A 288 -4.03 42.83 -1.01
N GLY A 289 -2.90 43.39 -1.40
CA GLY A 289 -2.80 44.25 -2.58
C GLY A 289 -3.30 43.53 -3.82
N VAL A 290 -3.72 44.26 -4.81
CA VAL A 290 -3.98 43.73 -6.16
C VAL A 290 -2.77 42.92 -6.61
N GLY A 291 -3.01 41.75 -7.20
CA GLY A 291 -1.95 40.81 -7.61
C GLY A 291 -0.99 41.33 -8.71
N TYR A 292 -1.05 42.64 -9.00
CA TYR A 292 -0.14 43.31 -9.90
C TYR A 292 0.00 44.80 -9.50
N THR A 293 1.15 45.37 -9.80
CA THR A 293 1.38 46.82 -9.73
C THR A 293 1.49 47.39 -11.12
N THR A 294 0.78 48.48 -11.39
CA THR A 294 0.97 49.25 -12.61
C THR A 294 1.85 50.46 -12.30
N THR A 295 2.95 50.60 -13.04
CA THR A 295 3.73 51.85 -13.05
C THR A 295 3.46 52.52 -14.39
N SER A 296 3.02 53.79 -14.34
CA SER A 296 2.98 54.62 -15.58
C SER A 296 4.42 54.96 -15.96
N SER A 297 4.85 54.52 -17.12
CA SER A 297 6.08 55.03 -17.74
C SER A 297 5.73 56.29 -18.52
N TYR A 298 6.22 57.40 -18.11
CA TYR A 298 6.31 58.63 -18.91
C TYR A 298 7.73 58.73 -19.46
#